data_095e78a335f51f8c081b11b54f5321d8
#
_entry.id   095e78a335f51f8c081b11b54f5321d8
#
_cell.length_a   1.000
_cell.length_b   1.000
_cell.length_c   1.000
_cell.angle_alpha   90.00
_cell.angle_beta   90.00
_cell.angle_gamma   90.00
#
_symmetry.space_group_name_H-M   'P 1'
#
loop_
_entity.id
_entity.type
_entity.pdbx_description
1 polymer ?
#
loop_
_entity_poly.entity_id
_entity_poly.type
_entity_poly.pdbx_seq_one_letter_code
_entity_poly.pdbx_strand_id
1 'polypeptide(L)'
;GSRRAWRLPSIKPEKFELKTFFKWHYPGQIYSYQRIAEILGLTIEELKLFLPFVREDIELSKPLVQEIIGILEEQQEQLADFISRKYEQQKNEAVSYLYQEIGNEQCNFAFVDLIGSGYTQKCLADLMTDFFKRPIQTFFYRLDYCITSENNINYAFFPNRIKMGNIIEVLCAAPHGQTIGYECKNDIWIPVLG
;
A
#
# COMPACT_ATOMS: atom_id res chain seq x y z
N GLY A 1 2.35 4.20 8.41
CA GLY A 1 3.02 3.30 7.49
C GLY A 1 2.91 3.78 6.06
N SER A 2 4.00 3.71 5.36
CA SER A 2 4.13 4.30 4.05
C SER A 2 3.41 3.50 2.98
N ARG A 3 2.56 4.19 2.22
CA ARG A 3 1.94 3.62 1.02
C ARG A 3 2.98 3.13 0.02
N ARG A 4 4.08 3.88 -0.15
CA ARG A 4 5.15 3.54 -1.10
C ARG A 4 6.00 2.36 -0.62
N ALA A 5 6.34 2.32 0.67
CA ALA A 5 7.21 1.29 1.21
C ALA A 5 6.59 -0.11 1.20
N TRP A 6 5.25 -0.24 1.25
CA TRP A 6 4.59 -1.55 1.36
C TRP A 6 3.56 -1.84 0.29
N ARG A 7 2.76 -0.83 -0.13
CA ARG A 7 1.61 -1.08 -1.00
C ARG A 7 1.99 -1.42 -2.44
N LEU A 8 2.95 -0.71 -3.02
CA LEU A 8 3.44 -1.03 -4.37
C LEU A 8 4.29 -2.30 -4.37
N PRO A 9 5.24 -2.49 -3.43
CA PRO A 9 6.00 -3.72 -3.31
C PRO A 9 5.16 -4.98 -3.04
N SER A 10 3.96 -4.85 -2.44
CA SER A 10 3.09 -6.00 -2.17
C SER A 10 2.25 -6.47 -3.36
N ILE A 11 2.30 -5.79 -4.49
CA ILE A 11 1.51 -6.16 -5.69
C ILE A 11 1.97 -7.53 -6.19
N LYS A 12 1.00 -8.45 -6.30
CA LYS A 12 1.15 -9.78 -6.90
C LYS A 12 0.28 -9.79 -8.16
N PRO A 13 0.87 -9.94 -9.37
CA PRO A 13 0.12 -9.86 -10.62
C PRO A 13 -1.12 -10.74 -10.67
N GLU A 14 -1.01 -11.97 -10.17
CA GLU A 14 -2.08 -12.97 -10.16
C GLU A 14 -3.26 -12.64 -9.21
N LYS A 15 -3.08 -11.68 -8.31
CA LYS A 15 -4.09 -11.25 -7.30
C LYS A 15 -4.41 -9.75 -7.39
N PHE A 16 -3.93 -9.08 -8.44
CA PHE A 16 -4.10 -7.65 -8.56
C PHE A 16 -5.48 -7.29 -9.12
N GLU A 17 -6.18 -6.44 -8.40
CA GLU A 17 -7.47 -5.88 -8.79
C GLU A 17 -7.36 -4.35 -8.85
N LEU A 18 -7.30 -3.80 -10.04
CA LEU A 18 -7.06 -2.38 -10.27
C LEU A 18 -8.11 -1.48 -9.58
N LYS A 19 -9.40 -1.79 -9.70
CA LYS A 19 -10.47 -1.00 -9.05
C LYS A 19 -10.34 -0.98 -7.53
N THR A 20 -10.05 -2.13 -6.94
CA THR A 20 -9.81 -2.25 -5.50
C THR A 20 -8.58 -1.45 -5.09
N PHE A 21 -7.51 -1.52 -5.89
CA PHE A 21 -6.30 -0.75 -5.67
C PHE A 21 -6.56 0.75 -5.68
N PHE A 22 -7.26 1.31 -6.67
CA PHE A 22 -7.62 2.72 -6.72
C PHE A 22 -8.53 3.14 -5.58
N LYS A 23 -9.53 2.34 -5.23
CA LYS A 23 -10.46 2.61 -4.14
C LYS A 23 -9.73 2.82 -2.80
N TRP A 24 -8.72 2.02 -2.51
CA TRP A 24 -8.04 2.01 -1.21
C TRP A 24 -6.76 2.86 -1.18
N HIS A 25 -6.17 3.11 -2.33
CA HIS A 25 -5.00 3.99 -2.40
C HIS A 25 -5.37 5.46 -2.39
N TYR A 26 -6.57 5.80 -2.86
CA TYR A 26 -6.90 7.20 -3.00
C TYR A 26 -8.41 7.50 -2.83
N PRO A 27 -8.82 7.93 -1.64
CA PRO A 27 -10.20 8.40 -1.42
C PRO A 27 -10.46 9.80 -2.01
N GLY A 28 -9.44 10.50 -2.53
CA GLY A 28 -9.55 11.82 -3.13
C GLY A 28 -9.93 11.80 -4.60
N GLN A 29 -10.16 12.99 -5.18
CA GLN A 29 -10.45 13.11 -6.60
C GLN A 29 -9.20 12.88 -7.44
N ILE A 30 -9.33 12.07 -8.49
CA ILE A 30 -8.35 11.96 -9.56
C ILE A 30 -8.73 13.02 -10.59
N TYR A 31 -7.84 13.95 -10.86
CA TYR A 31 -8.07 15.08 -11.75
C TYR A 31 -6.95 15.25 -12.79
N SER A 32 -5.94 14.39 -12.79
CA SER A 32 -4.85 14.45 -13.76
C SER A 32 -4.22 13.09 -14.02
N TYR A 33 -3.60 12.92 -15.18
CA TYR A 33 -2.78 11.74 -15.49
C TYR A 33 -1.59 11.60 -14.56
N GLN A 34 -0.97 12.73 -14.14
CA GLN A 34 0.08 12.72 -13.14
C GLN A 34 -0.38 12.04 -11.85
N ARG A 35 -1.63 12.30 -11.44
CA ARG A 35 -2.18 11.67 -10.24
C ARG A 35 -2.42 10.18 -10.40
N ILE A 36 -2.84 9.73 -11.58
CA ILE A 36 -2.96 8.29 -11.90
C ILE A 36 -1.59 7.63 -11.82
N ALA A 37 -0.58 8.23 -12.46
CA ALA A 37 0.79 7.74 -12.42
C ALA A 37 1.33 7.63 -10.99
N GLU A 38 1.17 8.66 -10.16
CA GLU A 38 1.58 8.66 -8.75
C GLU A 38 0.91 7.54 -7.92
N ILE A 39 -0.39 7.28 -8.15
CA ILE A 39 -1.11 6.20 -7.47
C ILE A 39 -0.50 4.85 -7.84
N LEU A 40 -0.20 4.64 -9.10
CA LEU A 40 0.39 3.42 -9.65
C LEU A 40 1.90 3.31 -9.41
N GLY A 41 2.53 4.37 -8.87
CA GLY A 41 3.98 4.41 -8.69
C GLY A 41 4.76 4.48 -10.00
N LEU A 42 4.16 5.03 -11.04
CA LEU A 42 4.72 5.17 -12.38
C LEU A 42 5.18 6.61 -12.62
N THR A 43 6.07 6.78 -13.57
CA THR A 43 6.29 8.06 -14.25
C THR A 43 5.23 8.27 -15.33
N ILE A 44 5.09 9.47 -15.84
CA ILE A 44 4.20 9.74 -16.98
C ILE A 44 4.63 8.95 -18.22
N GLU A 45 5.92 8.84 -18.47
CA GLU A 45 6.43 8.07 -19.61
C GLU A 45 6.12 6.58 -19.50
N GLU A 46 6.19 6.02 -18.29
CA GLU A 46 5.78 4.64 -18.05
C GLU A 46 4.26 4.45 -18.18
N LEU A 47 3.47 5.44 -17.73
CA LEU A 47 2.01 5.40 -17.90
C LEU A 47 1.61 5.44 -19.38
N LYS A 48 2.35 6.13 -20.23
CA LYS A 48 2.12 6.17 -21.69
C LYS A 48 2.25 4.81 -22.37
N LEU A 49 2.95 3.85 -21.77
CA LEU A 49 3.01 2.48 -22.28
C LEU A 49 1.65 1.77 -22.25
N PHE A 50 0.79 2.15 -21.30
CA PHE A 50 -0.56 1.60 -21.10
C PHE A 50 -1.67 2.53 -21.62
N LEU A 51 -1.37 3.84 -21.70
CA LEU A 51 -2.29 4.88 -22.12
C LEU A 51 -1.59 5.80 -23.15
N PRO A 52 -1.53 5.46 -24.43
CA PRO A 52 -0.77 6.23 -25.42
C PRO A 52 -1.31 7.65 -25.68
N PHE A 53 -2.50 7.96 -25.19
CA PHE A 53 -3.16 9.26 -25.31
C PHE A 53 -3.00 10.18 -24.09
N VAL A 54 -2.08 9.88 -23.18
CA VAL A 54 -1.79 10.72 -22.00
C VAL A 54 -1.42 12.15 -22.41
N ARG A 55 -2.11 13.12 -21.82
CA ARG A 55 -1.88 14.57 -22.00
C ARG A 55 -1.73 15.21 -20.63
N GLU A 56 -0.57 15.80 -20.39
CA GLU A 56 -0.20 16.35 -19.07
C GLU A 56 -0.93 17.66 -18.73
N ASP A 57 -1.42 18.36 -19.74
CA ASP A 57 -2.07 19.67 -19.67
C ASP A 57 -3.60 19.63 -19.46
N ILE A 58 -4.18 18.43 -19.33
CA ILE A 58 -5.62 18.26 -19.26
C ILE A 58 -6.06 17.89 -17.83
N GLU A 59 -7.07 18.63 -17.36
CA GLU A 59 -7.82 18.25 -16.18
C GLU A 59 -8.85 17.17 -16.53
N LEU A 60 -8.85 16.06 -15.78
CA LEU A 60 -9.70 14.91 -16.02
C LEU A 60 -11.06 15.08 -15.34
N SER A 61 -12.13 14.95 -16.13
CA SER A 61 -13.49 14.84 -15.61
C SER A 61 -13.74 13.44 -15.00
N LYS A 62 -14.72 13.32 -14.11
CA LYS A 62 -15.07 12.01 -13.52
C LYS A 62 -15.40 10.93 -14.56
N PRO A 63 -16.19 11.18 -15.63
CA PRO A 63 -16.45 10.19 -16.67
C PRO A 63 -15.16 9.73 -17.36
N LEU A 64 -14.27 10.67 -17.70
CA LEU A 64 -13.01 10.36 -18.35
C LEU A 64 -12.08 9.52 -17.45
N VAL A 65 -12.04 9.80 -16.14
CA VAL A 65 -11.30 8.97 -15.18
C VAL A 65 -11.85 7.55 -15.14
N GLN A 66 -13.17 7.36 -15.20
CA GLN A 66 -13.75 6.01 -15.24
C GLN A 66 -13.40 5.27 -16.53
N GLU A 67 -13.41 5.94 -17.66
CA GLU A 67 -12.97 5.39 -18.95
C GLU A 67 -11.50 4.97 -18.90
N ILE A 68 -10.62 5.85 -18.39
CA ILE A 68 -9.19 5.55 -18.23
C ILE A 68 -8.97 4.33 -17.31
N ILE A 69 -9.68 4.27 -16.19
CA ILE A 69 -9.60 3.10 -15.28
C ILE A 69 -10.06 1.84 -16.01
N GLY A 70 -11.11 1.92 -16.82
CA GLY A 70 -11.59 0.80 -17.64
C GLY A 70 -10.52 0.29 -18.60
N ILE A 71 -9.84 1.19 -19.33
CA ILE A 71 -8.75 0.84 -20.26
C ILE A 71 -7.56 0.19 -19.52
N LEU A 72 -7.21 0.73 -18.36
CA LEU A 72 -6.14 0.15 -17.54
C LEU A 72 -6.55 -1.23 -16.96
N GLU A 73 -7.83 -1.43 -16.67
CA GLU A 73 -8.36 -2.71 -16.18
C GLU A 73 -8.26 -3.82 -17.23
N GLU A 74 -8.47 -3.50 -18.51
CA GLU A 74 -8.30 -4.46 -19.60
C GLU A 74 -6.85 -4.95 -19.72
N GLN A 75 -5.90 -4.19 -19.21
CA GLN A 75 -4.45 -4.47 -19.23
C GLN A 75 -3.89 -4.72 -17.80
N GLN A 76 -4.76 -4.98 -16.83
CA GLN A 76 -4.35 -4.97 -15.41
C GLN A 76 -3.27 -6.00 -15.07
N GLU A 77 -3.24 -7.16 -15.74
CA GLU A 77 -2.22 -8.18 -15.53
C GLU A 77 -0.84 -7.69 -15.97
N GLN A 78 -0.75 -7.12 -17.18
CA GLN A 78 0.50 -6.55 -17.73
C GLN A 78 0.98 -5.35 -16.90
N LEU A 79 0.05 -4.49 -16.48
CA LEU A 79 0.31 -3.34 -15.60
C LEU A 79 0.85 -3.81 -14.25
N ALA A 80 0.23 -4.81 -13.63
CA ALA A 80 0.66 -5.36 -12.36
C ALA A 80 2.02 -6.03 -12.43
N ASP A 81 2.29 -6.77 -13.52
CA ASP A 81 3.60 -7.38 -13.78
C ASP A 81 4.69 -6.29 -13.93
N PHE A 82 4.40 -5.22 -14.68
CA PHE A 82 5.32 -4.10 -14.83
C PHE A 82 5.63 -3.43 -13.49
N ILE A 83 4.59 -3.14 -12.67
CA ILE A 83 4.76 -2.53 -11.36
C ILE A 83 5.52 -3.47 -10.42
N SER A 84 5.20 -4.76 -10.40
CA SER A 84 5.85 -5.75 -9.55
C SER A 84 7.36 -5.83 -9.85
N ARG A 85 7.75 -5.88 -11.11
CA ARG A 85 9.19 -5.86 -11.52
C ARG A 85 9.88 -4.55 -11.15
N LYS A 86 9.21 -3.42 -11.36
CA LYS A 86 9.74 -2.11 -10.99
C LYS A 86 10.04 -1.99 -9.50
N TYR A 87 9.20 -2.59 -8.65
CA TYR A 87 9.30 -2.50 -7.21
C TYR A 87 9.94 -3.74 -6.54
N GLU A 88 10.50 -4.67 -7.31
CA GLU A 88 11.09 -5.91 -6.79
C GLU A 88 12.24 -5.66 -5.82
N GLN A 89 13.13 -4.71 -6.12
CA GLN A 89 14.21 -4.33 -5.22
C GLN A 89 13.64 -3.79 -3.89
N GLN A 90 12.70 -2.85 -3.95
CA GLN A 90 12.08 -2.28 -2.74
C GLN A 90 11.29 -3.32 -1.94
N LYS A 91 10.70 -4.31 -2.63
CA LYS A 91 10.08 -5.47 -1.97
C LYS A 91 11.11 -6.25 -1.15
N ASN A 92 12.25 -6.57 -1.74
CA ASN A 92 13.31 -7.33 -1.07
C ASN A 92 13.89 -6.56 0.13
N GLU A 93 14.09 -5.24 -0.01
CA GLU A 93 14.53 -4.36 1.06
C GLU A 93 13.51 -4.30 2.21
N ALA A 94 12.22 -4.14 1.89
CA ALA A 94 11.15 -4.12 2.89
C ALA A 94 11.03 -5.47 3.63
N VAL A 95 11.12 -6.58 2.92
CA VAL A 95 11.08 -7.92 3.49
C VAL A 95 12.29 -8.16 4.40
N SER A 96 13.47 -7.75 3.98
CA SER A 96 14.71 -7.87 4.78
C SER A 96 14.63 -7.06 6.08
N TYR A 97 14.14 -5.82 6.00
CA TYR A 97 13.90 -5.01 7.19
C TYR A 97 12.88 -5.67 8.14
N LEU A 98 11.74 -6.11 7.62
CA LEU A 98 10.71 -6.76 8.44
C LEU A 98 11.22 -8.05 9.08
N TYR A 99 12.01 -8.83 8.36
CA TYR A 99 12.64 -10.02 8.91
C TYR A 99 13.63 -9.71 10.04
N GLN A 100 14.43 -8.65 9.88
CA GLN A 100 15.35 -8.17 10.91
C GLN A 100 14.61 -7.76 12.19
N GLU A 101 13.51 -6.98 12.07
CA GLU A 101 12.78 -6.42 13.21
C GLU A 101 11.91 -7.46 13.94
N ILE A 102 11.30 -8.37 13.20
CA ILE A 102 10.30 -9.29 13.77
C ILE A 102 10.95 -10.62 14.15
N GLY A 103 12.09 -10.94 13.55
CA GLY A 103 12.81 -12.18 13.80
C GLY A 103 12.21 -13.38 13.07
N ASN A 104 12.50 -14.57 13.58
CA ASN A 104 12.13 -15.81 12.94
C ASN A 104 10.65 -16.19 13.13
N GLU A 105 10.20 -17.22 12.42
CA GLU A 105 8.82 -17.75 12.39
C GLU A 105 8.23 -18.12 13.78
N GLN A 106 9.05 -18.24 14.82
CA GLN A 106 8.63 -18.66 16.16
C GLN A 106 8.14 -17.48 17.02
N CYS A 107 8.40 -16.25 16.62
CA CYS A 107 7.96 -15.08 17.38
C CYS A 107 6.45 -14.87 17.28
N ASN A 108 5.79 -14.77 18.44
CA ASN A 108 4.43 -14.29 18.49
C ASN A 108 4.45 -12.77 18.44
N PHE A 109 3.92 -12.21 17.37
CA PHE A 109 3.77 -10.77 17.22
C PHE A 109 2.39 -10.43 16.65
N ALA A 110 1.99 -9.19 16.82
CA ALA A 110 0.82 -8.61 16.21
C ALA A 110 1.10 -7.15 15.88
N PHE A 111 0.44 -6.63 14.85
CA PHE A 111 0.47 -5.20 14.58
C PHE A 111 -0.57 -4.47 15.41
N VAL A 112 -0.26 -3.24 15.77
CA VAL A 112 -1.20 -2.31 16.41
C VAL A 112 -1.29 -1.07 15.53
N ASP A 113 -2.50 -0.66 15.20
CA ASP A 113 -2.75 0.57 14.44
C ASP A 113 -3.89 1.37 15.09
N LEU A 114 -3.87 2.68 14.89
CA LEU A 114 -4.87 3.54 15.51
C LEU A 114 -6.17 3.54 14.72
N ILE A 115 -6.09 3.90 13.45
CA ILE A 115 -7.25 4.09 12.59
C ILE A 115 -6.92 3.61 11.18
N GLY A 116 -7.79 2.81 10.61
CA GLY A 116 -7.57 2.37 9.23
C GLY A 116 -8.68 1.54 8.63
N SER A 117 -8.43 1.08 7.41
CA SER A 117 -9.28 0.15 6.68
C SER A 117 -8.76 -1.30 6.72
N GLY A 118 -7.58 -1.51 7.29
CA GLY A 118 -6.88 -2.79 7.21
C GLY A 118 -6.10 -3.01 5.90
N TYR A 119 -6.19 -2.10 4.93
CA TYR A 119 -5.54 -2.30 3.63
C TYR A 119 -4.01 -2.28 3.71
N THR A 120 -3.43 -1.38 4.49
CA THR A 120 -1.97 -1.32 4.69
C THR A 120 -1.46 -2.59 5.36
N GLN A 121 -2.19 -3.10 6.34
CA GLN A 121 -1.87 -4.34 7.05
C GLN A 121 -2.02 -5.57 6.16
N LYS A 122 -3.02 -5.56 5.25
CA LYS A 122 -3.12 -6.59 4.20
C LYS A 122 -1.87 -6.60 3.32
N CYS A 123 -1.44 -5.43 2.82
CA CYS A 123 -0.23 -5.33 2.00
C CYS A 123 1.01 -5.81 2.75
N LEU A 124 1.13 -5.45 4.03
CA LEU A 124 2.22 -5.88 4.88
C LEU A 124 2.19 -7.40 5.11
N ALA A 125 1.02 -7.98 5.36
CA ALA A 125 0.85 -9.42 5.49
C ALA A 125 1.19 -10.16 4.19
N ASP A 126 0.80 -9.61 3.05
CA ASP A 126 1.12 -10.17 1.74
C ASP A 126 2.64 -10.17 1.46
N LEU A 127 3.37 -9.12 1.90
CA LEU A 127 4.85 -9.09 1.85
C LEU A 127 5.49 -10.16 2.74
N MET A 128 4.87 -10.45 3.88
CA MET A 128 5.41 -11.36 4.89
C MET A 128 5.00 -12.82 4.68
N THR A 129 4.11 -13.12 3.74
CA THR A 129 3.56 -14.48 3.52
C THR A 129 4.64 -15.52 3.24
N ASP A 130 5.74 -15.12 2.60
CA ASP A 130 6.80 -16.05 2.20
C ASP A 130 7.61 -16.57 3.39
N PHE A 131 7.63 -15.84 4.52
CA PHE A 131 8.33 -16.24 5.74
C PHE A 131 7.45 -16.44 6.97
N PHE A 132 6.22 -15.92 6.99
CA PHE A 132 5.24 -16.24 8.02
C PHE A 132 4.13 -17.12 7.44
N LYS A 133 4.09 -18.39 7.81
CA LYS A 133 3.10 -19.37 7.33
C LYS A 133 1.78 -19.32 8.10
N ARG A 134 1.46 -18.19 8.69
CA ARG A 134 0.23 -17.98 9.47
C ARG A 134 -0.31 -16.58 9.22
N PRO A 135 -1.63 -16.39 9.36
CA PRO A 135 -2.21 -15.05 9.26
C PRO A 135 -1.63 -14.10 10.30
N ILE A 136 -1.38 -12.86 9.88
CA ILE A 136 -0.91 -11.79 10.75
C ILE A 136 -2.09 -11.12 11.42
N GLN A 137 -2.03 -10.97 12.73
CA GLN A 137 -3.06 -10.29 13.50
C GLN A 137 -2.76 -8.80 13.59
N THR A 138 -3.79 -7.98 13.39
CA THR A 138 -3.71 -6.54 13.62
C THR A 138 -4.82 -6.09 14.55
N PHE A 139 -4.47 -5.32 15.56
CA PHE A 139 -5.40 -4.72 16.51
C PHE A 139 -5.51 -3.22 16.21
N PHE A 140 -6.74 -2.78 15.91
CA PHE A 140 -7.05 -1.39 15.65
C PHE A 140 -7.74 -0.77 16.85
N TYR A 141 -7.39 0.47 17.17
CA TYR A 141 -8.23 1.25 18.07
C TYR A 141 -9.59 1.50 17.43
N ARG A 142 -9.61 1.92 16.14
CA ARG A 142 -10.82 2.08 15.33
C ARG A 142 -10.60 1.53 13.92
N LEU A 143 -11.53 0.72 13.46
CA LEU A 143 -11.54 0.20 12.10
C LEU A 143 -12.76 0.75 11.35
N ASP A 144 -12.52 1.61 10.34
CA ASP A 144 -13.60 2.24 9.56
C ASP A 144 -14.20 1.27 8.53
N TYR A 145 -13.36 0.39 7.99
CA TYR A 145 -13.75 -0.69 7.08
C TYR A 145 -12.91 -1.91 7.43
N CYS A 146 -13.46 -3.11 7.23
CA CYS A 146 -12.75 -4.33 7.50
C CYS A 146 -12.30 -4.96 6.18
N ILE A 147 -11.08 -4.68 5.75
CA ILE A 147 -10.45 -5.42 4.65
C ILE A 147 -9.70 -6.58 5.26
N THR A 148 -10.19 -7.77 4.99
CA THR A 148 -9.55 -9.02 5.39
C THR A 148 -8.99 -9.74 4.19
N SER A 149 -7.99 -10.57 4.42
CA SER A 149 -7.50 -11.57 3.47
C SER A 149 -7.16 -12.84 4.24
N GLU A 150 -6.83 -13.89 3.53
CA GLU A 150 -6.34 -15.14 4.14
C GLU A 150 -5.07 -14.92 4.99
N ASN A 151 -4.30 -13.86 4.68
CA ASN A 151 -3.02 -13.56 5.31
C ASN A 151 -3.12 -12.58 6.48
N ASN A 152 -4.26 -11.92 6.69
CA ASN A 152 -4.41 -11.00 7.82
C ASN A 152 -5.79 -11.09 8.50
N ILE A 153 -5.77 -10.97 9.83
CA ILE A 153 -6.97 -10.93 10.67
C ILE A 153 -6.96 -9.60 11.41
N ASN A 154 -8.05 -8.82 11.26
CA ASN A 154 -8.18 -7.51 11.88
C ASN A 154 -9.16 -7.56 13.05
N TYR A 155 -8.74 -7.02 14.18
CA TYR A 155 -9.57 -6.82 15.36
C TYR A 155 -9.72 -5.33 15.60
N ALA A 156 -10.89 -4.88 16.03
CA ALA A 156 -11.14 -3.49 16.38
C ALA A 156 -11.67 -3.36 17.79
N PHE A 157 -11.10 -2.45 18.57
CA PHE A 157 -11.64 -2.11 19.87
C PHE A 157 -12.97 -1.33 19.73
N PHE A 158 -13.01 -0.38 18.78
CA PHE A 158 -14.22 0.31 18.38
C PHE A 158 -14.56 0.03 16.92
N PRO A 159 -15.65 -0.71 16.62
CA PRO A 159 -16.03 -1.03 15.23
C PRO A 159 -16.70 0.14 14.50
N ASN A 160 -17.05 1.25 15.18
CA ASN A 160 -17.79 2.37 14.63
C ASN A 160 -17.02 3.69 14.72
N ARG A 161 -17.37 4.65 13.86
CA ARG A 161 -16.77 6.00 13.81
C ARG A 161 -16.95 6.75 15.13
N ILE A 162 -15.90 6.81 15.93
CA ILE A 162 -15.82 7.67 17.12
C ILE A 162 -15.09 8.95 16.74
N LYS A 163 -15.65 10.11 17.08
CA LYS A 163 -15.11 11.43 16.75
C LYS A 163 -13.71 11.73 17.34
N MET A 164 -13.29 11.00 18.37
CA MET A 164 -12.02 11.25 19.07
C MET A 164 -10.77 10.65 18.40
N GLY A 165 -10.91 9.90 17.29
CA GLY A 165 -9.78 9.22 16.64
C GLY A 165 -8.65 10.17 16.24
N ASN A 166 -8.97 11.35 15.73
CA ASN A 166 -7.95 12.30 15.27
C ASN A 166 -7.08 12.85 16.42
N ILE A 167 -7.63 12.98 17.62
CA ILE A 167 -6.87 13.45 18.81
C ILE A 167 -5.84 12.38 19.21
N ILE A 168 -6.24 11.12 19.22
CA ILE A 168 -5.34 10.01 19.56
C ILE A 168 -4.23 9.88 18.50
N GLU A 169 -4.56 10.05 17.22
CA GLU A 169 -3.58 10.02 16.14
C GLU A 169 -2.51 11.10 16.31
N VAL A 170 -2.91 12.32 16.68
CA VAL A 170 -1.96 13.42 16.96
C VAL A 170 -1.08 13.11 18.16
N LEU A 171 -1.66 12.56 19.24
CA LEU A 171 -0.91 12.22 20.46
C LEU A 171 0.09 11.07 20.26
N CYS A 172 -0.22 10.15 19.36
CA CYS A 172 0.61 8.99 19.05
C CYS A 172 1.47 9.18 17.79
N ALA A 173 1.46 10.37 17.17
CA ALA A 173 2.27 10.66 16.02
C ALA A 173 3.78 10.55 16.35
N ALA A 174 4.50 9.81 15.50
CA ALA A 174 5.93 9.75 15.63
C ALA A 174 6.59 11.09 15.25
N PRO A 175 7.66 11.51 15.93
CA PRO A 175 8.33 12.80 15.67
C PRO A 175 9.21 12.80 14.41
N HIS A 176 8.97 11.88 13.50
CA HIS A 176 9.74 11.73 12.26
C HIS A 176 8.82 11.66 11.04
N GLY A 177 9.39 11.84 9.84
CA GLY A 177 8.70 11.75 8.57
C GLY A 177 8.17 10.34 8.25
N GLN A 178 7.48 10.24 7.15
CA GLN A 178 6.91 8.98 6.68
C GLN A 178 8.01 8.08 6.09
N THR A 179 8.01 6.80 6.41
CA THR A 179 8.92 5.83 5.78
C THR A 179 8.59 5.72 4.29
N ILE A 180 9.54 5.95 3.42
CA ILE A 180 9.41 5.87 1.96
C ILE A 180 10.16 4.69 1.34
N GLY A 181 11.02 4.02 2.11
CA GLY A 181 11.80 2.86 1.71
C GLY A 181 12.68 2.36 2.84
N TYR A 182 13.60 1.48 2.51
CA TYR A 182 14.58 0.92 3.44
C TYR A 182 15.96 0.89 2.79
N GLU A 183 17.01 1.01 3.58
CA GLU A 183 18.40 0.89 3.14
C GLU A 183 19.21 0.05 4.11
N CYS A 184 20.24 -0.65 3.61
CA CYS A 184 21.18 -1.39 4.44
C CYS A 184 22.42 -0.53 4.73
N LYS A 185 22.73 -0.32 6.01
CA LYS A 185 23.95 0.35 6.48
C LYS A 185 24.64 -0.51 7.52
N ASN A 186 25.89 -0.89 7.25
CA ASN A 186 26.69 -1.74 8.15
C ASN A 186 25.96 -3.04 8.53
N ASP A 187 25.39 -3.73 7.55
CA ASP A 187 24.61 -4.96 7.69
C ASP A 187 23.30 -4.83 8.52
N ILE A 188 22.85 -3.60 8.76
CA ILE A 188 21.59 -3.30 9.46
C ILE A 188 20.65 -2.57 8.50
N TRP A 189 19.44 -3.08 8.36
CA TRP A 189 18.36 -2.45 7.60
C TRP A 189 17.70 -1.33 8.43
N ILE A 190 17.59 -0.15 7.84
CA ILE A 190 17.00 1.03 8.48
C ILE A 190 15.95 1.67 7.58
N PRO A 191 14.90 2.28 8.14
CA PRO A 191 13.90 3.00 7.35
C PRO A 191 14.46 4.30 6.78
N VAL A 192 14.16 4.56 5.51
CA VAL A 192 14.39 5.85 4.86
C VAL A 192 13.15 6.71 5.06
N LEU A 193 13.34 7.91 5.60
CA LEU A 193 12.27 8.86 5.91
C LEU A 193 12.18 9.95 4.84
N GLY A 194 10.95 10.37 4.50
CA GLY A 194 10.66 11.44 3.56
C GLY A 194 9.77 12.54 4.14
#